data_8d55aee94075f413556a5b5a444d3e04
#
_entry.id   8d55aee94075f413556a5b5a444d3e04
#
_cell.length_a   1.000
_cell.length_b   1.000
_cell.length_c   1.000
_cell.angle_alpha   90.00
_cell.angle_beta   90.00
_cell.angle_gamma   90.00
#
_symmetry.space_group_name_H-M   'P 1'
#
loop_
_entity.id
_entity.type
_entity.pdbx_description
1 polymer ?
#
loop_
_entity_poly.entity_id
_entity_poly.type
_entity_poly.pdbx_seq_one_letter_code
_entity_poly.pdbx_strand_id
1 'polypeptide(L)'
;MFERLVYRSKATHKLGSLHLFNLLVQCRKRNREMGITGHLLYTEDVFVQCIEGPADAVEALWQNLQKDERHHGVELLSRSTEAARRFADWSMAFSSYAHFNKYD
;
A
#
# COMPACT_ATOMS: atom_id res chain seq x y z
N MET A 1 -20.05 -3.88 2.32
CA MET A 1 -18.86 -4.52 2.92
C MET A 1 -17.63 -4.14 2.15
N PHE A 2 -16.50 -4.14 2.80
CA PHE A 2 -15.22 -3.77 2.19
C PHE A 2 -14.33 -4.99 2.09
N GLU A 3 -13.45 -4.99 1.10
CA GLU A 3 -12.41 -5.99 1.00
C GLU A 3 -11.10 -5.40 1.50
N ARG A 4 -10.36 -6.20 2.27
CA ARG A 4 -9.02 -5.86 2.76
C ARG A 4 -8.03 -6.85 2.18
N LEU A 5 -6.95 -6.33 1.62
CA LEU A 5 -5.89 -7.14 1.04
C LEU A 5 -4.56 -6.63 1.57
N VAL A 6 -3.70 -7.56 1.99
CA VAL A 6 -2.36 -7.25 2.46
C VAL A 6 -1.37 -8.04 1.61
N TYR A 7 -0.36 -7.35 1.09
CA TYR A 7 0.69 -8.01 0.33
C TYR A 7 2.06 -7.47 0.74
N ARG A 8 3.09 -8.23 0.38
CA ARG A 8 4.48 -7.86 0.56
C ARG A 8 5.18 -7.91 -0.79
N SER A 9 6.13 -7.01 -1.01
CA SER A 9 6.95 -7.00 -2.22
C SER A 9 8.29 -6.36 -1.93
N LYS A 10 9.24 -6.47 -2.88
CA LYS A 10 10.53 -5.84 -2.79
C LYS A 10 10.63 -4.72 -3.81
N ALA A 11 11.24 -3.59 -3.43
CA ALA A 11 11.51 -2.51 -4.36
C ALA A 11 12.54 -2.98 -5.39
N THR A 12 12.30 -2.68 -6.67
CA THR A 12 13.23 -3.03 -7.75
C THR A 12 14.54 -2.26 -7.62
N HIS A 13 14.44 -1.00 -7.18
CA HIS A 13 15.58 -0.15 -6.89
C HIS A 13 15.40 0.47 -5.52
N LYS A 14 16.52 0.73 -4.85
CA LYS A 14 16.49 1.44 -3.57
C LYS A 14 15.85 2.81 -3.74
N LEU A 15 14.86 3.12 -2.88
CA LEU A 15 14.12 4.37 -2.97
C LEU A 15 14.69 5.39 -2.00
N GLY A 16 15.04 6.56 -2.52
CA GLY A 16 15.35 7.72 -1.70
C GLY A 16 14.06 8.40 -1.22
N SER A 17 14.22 9.34 -0.29
CA SER A 17 13.07 10.04 0.32
C SER A 17 12.17 10.73 -0.69
N LEU A 18 12.76 11.35 -1.71
CA LEU A 18 11.99 12.04 -2.74
C LEU A 18 11.17 11.08 -3.59
N HIS A 19 11.78 9.98 -4.01
CA HIS A 19 11.07 8.96 -4.80
C HIS A 19 9.92 8.35 -4.01
N LEU A 20 10.14 8.09 -2.72
CA LEU A 20 9.12 7.53 -1.84
C LEU A 20 7.96 8.52 -1.65
N PHE A 21 8.29 9.81 -1.47
CA PHE A 21 7.28 10.86 -1.36
C PHE A 21 6.42 10.93 -2.62
N ASN A 22 7.04 10.91 -3.81
CA ASN A 22 6.31 10.96 -5.07
C ASN A 22 5.42 9.73 -5.25
N LEU A 23 5.90 8.56 -4.86
CA LEU A 23 5.11 7.33 -4.90
C LEU A 23 3.86 7.46 -4.03
N LEU A 24 4.00 7.99 -2.82
CA LEU A 24 2.88 8.18 -1.90
C LEU A 24 1.86 9.18 -2.43
N VAL A 25 2.31 10.28 -3.05
CA VAL A 25 1.42 11.27 -3.66
C VAL A 25 0.57 10.61 -4.74
N GLN A 26 1.19 9.82 -5.62
CA GLN A 26 0.49 9.11 -6.69
C GLN A 26 -0.49 8.08 -6.13
N CYS A 27 -0.08 7.31 -5.12
CA CYS A 27 -0.94 6.32 -4.49
C CYS A 27 -2.16 6.97 -3.84
N ARG A 28 -1.97 8.06 -3.12
CA ARG A 28 -3.06 8.75 -2.44
C ARG A 28 -4.08 9.31 -3.42
N LYS A 29 -3.62 9.91 -4.52
CA LYS A 29 -4.50 10.42 -5.55
C LYS A 29 -5.35 9.30 -6.17
N ARG A 30 -4.70 8.24 -6.61
CA ARG A 30 -5.37 7.07 -7.20
C ARG A 30 -6.37 6.45 -6.23
N ASN A 31 -5.94 6.27 -4.99
CA ASN A 31 -6.78 5.62 -3.98
C ASN A 31 -8.03 6.44 -3.67
N ARG A 32 -7.90 7.77 -3.58
CA ARG A 32 -9.08 8.64 -3.38
C ARG A 32 -10.08 8.49 -4.52
N GLU A 33 -9.60 8.43 -5.75
CA GLU A 33 -10.46 8.28 -6.93
C GLU A 33 -11.19 6.93 -6.96
N MET A 34 -10.58 5.90 -6.38
CA MET A 34 -11.12 4.53 -6.38
C MET A 34 -11.87 4.18 -5.09
N GLY A 35 -11.93 5.07 -4.13
CA GLY A 35 -12.53 4.78 -2.82
C GLY A 35 -11.70 3.83 -1.98
N ILE A 36 -10.39 3.80 -2.19
CA ILE A 36 -9.45 2.92 -1.48
C ILE A 36 -8.75 3.68 -0.37
N THR A 37 -8.59 3.04 0.77
CA THR A 37 -7.80 3.52 1.89
C THR A 37 -6.80 2.43 2.29
N GLY A 38 -5.80 2.77 3.10
CA GLY A 38 -4.85 1.75 3.53
C GLY A 38 -3.62 2.31 4.21
N HIS A 39 -2.61 1.45 4.29
CA HIS A 39 -1.36 1.74 4.97
C HIS A 39 -0.20 1.11 4.21
N LEU A 40 0.89 1.87 4.04
CA LEU A 40 2.12 1.40 3.42
C LEU A 40 3.25 1.44 4.44
N LEU A 41 3.88 0.29 4.65
CA LEU A 41 5.12 0.18 5.43
C LEU A 41 6.26 -0.08 4.47
N TYR A 42 7.34 0.69 4.59
CA TYR A 42 8.56 0.51 3.79
C TYR A 42 9.75 0.41 4.73
N THR A 43 10.48 -0.69 4.62
CA THR A 43 11.68 -0.91 5.44
C THR A 43 12.63 -1.86 4.71
N GLU A 44 13.91 -1.49 4.65
CA GLU A 44 14.97 -2.31 4.04
C GLU A 44 14.59 -2.83 2.65
N ASP A 45 14.06 -1.93 1.80
CA ASP A 45 13.64 -2.20 0.43
C ASP A 45 12.45 -3.17 0.32
N VAL A 46 11.76 -3.44 1.41
CA VAL A 46 10.55 -4.26 1.44
C VAL A 46 9.34 -3.36 1.67
N PHE A 47 8.32 -3.57 0.85
CA PHE A 47 6.99 -2.97 1.04
C PHE A 47 6.07 -3.98 1.70
N VAL A 48 5.29 -3.53 2.69
CA VAL A 48 4.09 -4.24 3.16
C VAL A 48 2.95 -3.25 3.04
N GLN A 49 1.95 -3.58 2.27
CA GLN A 49 0.84 -2.68 2.02
C GLN A 49 -0.50 -3.35 2.32
N CYS A 50 -1.34 -2.63 3.06
CA CYS A 50 -2.74 -2.96 3.27
C CYS A 50 -3.58 -2.01 2.43
N ILE A 51 -4.52 -2.55 1.64
CA ILE A 51 -5.49 -1.77 0.88
C ILE A 51 -6.90 -2.22 1.25
N GLU A 52 -7.81 -1.26 1.35
CA GLU A 52 -9.20 -1.51 1.73
C GLU A 52 -10.14 -0.69 0.86
N GLY A 53 -11.24 -1.28 0.44
CA GLY A 53 -12.23 -0.58 -0.35
C GLY A 53 -13.27 -1.50 -0.96
N PRO A 54 -14.05 -1.01 -1.93
CA PRO A 54 -14.98 -1.85 -2.66
C PRO A 54 -14.23 -3.01 -3.33
N ALA A 55 -14.84 -4.19 -3.35
CA ALA A 55 -14.18 -5.41 -3.82
C ALA A 55 -13.65 -5.28 -5.26
N ASP A 56 -14.42 -4.68 -6.15
CA ASP A 56 -14.02 -4.48 -7.54
C ASP A 56 -12.83 -3.51 -7.68
N ALA A 57 -12.81 -2.45 -6.88
CA ALA A 57 -11.70 -1.49 -6.88
C ALA A 57 -10.42 -2.13 -6.33
N VAL A 58 -10.52 -2.89 -5.24
CA VAL A 58 -9.38 -3.61 -4.67
C VAL A 58 -8.82 -4.62 -5.67
N GLU A 59 -9.68 -5.37 -6.36
CA GLU A 59 -9.25 -6.34 -7.35
C GLU A 59 -8.54 -5.66 -8.53
N ALA A 60 -9.09 -4.57 -9.04
CA ALA A 60 -8.47 -3.82 -10.13
C ALA A 60 -7.09 -3.30 -9.73
N LEU A 61 -6.97 -2.75 -8.53
CA LEU A 61 -5.70 -2.27 -8.01
C LEU A 61 -4.71 -3.41 -7.81
N TRP A 62 -5.15 -4.54 -7.29
CA TRP A 62 -4.30 -5.71 -7.08
C TRP A 62 -3.70 -6.21 -8.39
N GLN A 63 -4.51 -6.26 -9.46
CA GLN A 63 -4.01 -6.66 -10.78
C GLN A 63 -2.94 -5.69 -11.29
N ASN A 64 -3.14 -4.39 -11.10
CA ASN A 64 -2.16 -3.39 -11.51
C ASN A 64 -0.88 -3.45 -10.69
N LEU A 65 -0.99 -3.68 -9.39
CA LEU A 65 0.17 -3.78 -8.50
C LEU A 65 1.08 -4.95 -8.88
N GLN A 66 0.51 -6.06 -9.30
CA GLN A 66 1.28 -7.24 -9.71
C GLN A 66 2.10 -7.00 -10.99
N LYS A 67 1.68 -6.03 -11.81
CA LYS A 67 2.34 -5.68 -13.07
C LYS A 67 3.29 -4.49 -12.93
N ASP A 68 3.33 -3.83 -11.79
CA ASP A 68 4.12 -2.63 -11.57
C ASP A 68 5.60 -2.99 -11.42
N GLU A 69 6.44 -2.46 -12.32
CA GLU A 69 7.87 -2.78 -12.37
C GLU A 69 8.68 -2.11 -11.27
N ARG A 70 8.10 -1.21 -10.50
CA ARG A 70 8.77 -0.55 -9.38
C ARG A 70 9.02 -1.50 -8.21
N HIS A 71 8.39 -2.67 -8.22
CA HIS A 71 8.61 -3.72 -7.24
C HIS A 71 8.57 -5.09 -7.91
N HIS A 72 8.98 -6.10 -7.15
CA HIS A 72 8.97 -7.50 -7.60
C HIS A 72 8.78 -8.41 -6.39
N GLY A 73 8.66 -9.72 -6.65
CA GLY A 73 8.46 -10.68 -5.56
C GLY A 73 7.18 -10.42 -4.79
N VAL A 74 6.10 -10.04 -5.50
CA VAL A 74 4.81 -9.72 -4.90
C VAL A 74 4.20 -10.97 -4.30
N GLU A 75 3.89 -10.92 -3.00
CA GLU A 75 3.34 -12.04 -2.25
C GLU A 75 2.08 -11.60 -1.51
N LEU A 76 0.97 -12.26 -1.79
CA LEU A 76 -0.27 -12.03 -1.07
C LEU A 76 -0.17 -12.62 0.34
N LEU A 77 -0.34 -11.78 1.35
CA LEU A 77 -0.27 -12.21 2.74
C LEU A 77 -1.66 -12.54 3.30
N SER A 78 -2.66 -11.72 2.98
CA SER A 78 -4.03 -11.99 3.41
C SER A 78 -5.04 -11.27 2.52
N ARG A 79 -6.25 -11.80 2.47
CA ARG A 79 -7.37 -11.18 1.77
C ARG A 79 -8.64 -11.56 2.51
N SER A 80 -9.45 -10.58 2.87
CA SER A 80 -10.66 -10.80 3.66
C SER A 80 -11.74 -9.80 3.31
N THR A 81 -12.97 -10.15 3.65
CA THR A 81 -14.13 -9.26 3.54
C THR A 81 -14.45 -8.73 4.93
N GLU A 82 -14.59 -7.42 5.05
CA GLU A 82 -14.72 -6.75 6.34
C GLU A 82 -15.96 -5.86 6.37
N ALA A 83 -16.57 -5.73 7.55
CA ALA A 83 -17.73 -4.86 7.75
C ALA A 83 -17.34 -3.38 7.78
N ALA A 84 -16.12 -3.06 8.20
CA ALA A 84 -15.63 -1.69 8.34
C ALA A 84 -14.17 -1.59 7.95
N ARG A 85 -13.76 -0.38 7.57
CA ARG A 85 -12.36 -0.10 7.23
C ARG A 85 -11.53 0.07 8.49
N ARG A 86 -10.29 -0.39 8.45
CA ARG A 86 -9.29 -0.13 9.49
C ARG A 86 -8.67 1.25 9.34
N PHE A 87 -8.49 1.71 8.10
CA PHE A 87 -7.84 2.99 7.79
C PHE A 87 -8.81 3.94 7.09
N ALA A 88 -9.99 4.15 7.68
CA ALA A 88 -11.11 4.83 7.02
C ALA A 88 -10.78 6.25 6.52
N ASP A 89 -9.95 6.98 7.26
CA ASP A 89 -9.62 8.38 6.94
C ASP A 89 -8.29 8.55 6.19
N TRP A 90 -7.68 7.45 5.76
CA TRP A 90 -6.33 7.48 5.20
C TRP A 90 -6.32 6.94 3.78
N SER A 91 -6.21 7.82 2.79
CA SER A 91 -6.01 7.38 1.40
C SER A 91 -4.74 6.54 1.25
N MET A 92 -3.71 6.80 2.05
CA MET A 92 -2.57 5.91 2.28
C MET A 92 -1.76 6.44 3.46
N ALA A 93 -1.87 5.80 4.61
CA ALA A 93 -1.00 6.03 5.75
C ALA A 93 0.39 5.47 5.42
N PHE A 94 1.43 6.07 5.99
CA PHE A 94 2.80 5.65 5.69
C PHE A 94 3.61 5.49 6.96
N SER A 95 4.41 4.43 6.99
CA SER A 95 5.40 4.20 8.05
C SER A 95 6.69 3.66 7.44
N SER A 96 7.83 3.96 8.08
CA SER A 96 9.09 3.33 7.73
C SER A 96 9.86 3.02 8.99
N TYR A 97 10.71 2.00 8.91
CA TYR A 97 11.53 1.60 10.04
C TYR A 97 12.45 2.75 10.51
N ALA A 98 13.06 3.44 9.57
CA ALA A 98 13.92 4.58 9.88
C ALA A 98 13.14 5.70 10.58
N HIS A 99 11.88 5.93 10.19
CA HIS A 99 11.03 6.92 10.82
C HIS A 99 10.71 6.53 12.26
N PHE A 100 10.37 5.28 12.51
CA PHE A 100 10.10 4.78 13.85
C PHE A 100 11.32 4.90 14.74
N ASN A 101 12.47 4.46 14.25
CA ASN A 101 13.71 4.53 15.01
C ASN A 101 14.10 5.94 15.41
N LYS A 102 13.75 6.92 14.60
CA LYS A 102 14.03 8.33 14.91
C LYS A 102 13.26 8.81 16.14
N TYR A 103 12.09 8.26 16.41
CA TYR A 103 11.20 8.70 17.47
C TYR A 103 11.13 7.75 18.67
N ASP A 104 11.83 6.66 18.58
CA ASP A 104 12.00 5.74 19.70
C ASP A 104 13.05 6.30 20.69
#